data_caf4caac7c3ce4f17c11263bd85d9d15
#
_entry.id   caf4caac7c3ce4f17c11263bd85d9d15
#
_cell.length_a   1.000
_cell.length_b   1.000
_cell.length_c   1.000
_cell.angle_alpha   90.00
_cell.angle_beta   90.00
_cell.angle_gamma   90.00
#
_symmetry.space_group_name_H-M   'P 1'
#
loop_
_entity.id
_entity.type
_entity.pdbx_description
1 polymer ?
#
loop_
_entity_poly.entity_id
_entity_poly.type
_entity_poly.pdbx_seq_one_letter_code
_entity_poly.pdbx_strand_id
1 'polypeptide(L)'
;MAEQYSHDKVVPDTASAESKKKQVAEMFDDIAPRYDFLNRFLSAGIDVSWRRKALAKLAPLNPKLMLDVATGTGDVAIMAAKQLRPEKIIGIDISEGMLQGGRIKVNAKGLETVIELKSGDSETINFPDNTFDAVTVAFGVRNFENLEKGIGEIYRVLKPGGRLVVLEFSKPKLPGVLQMYNLYMGLVAPQVAGAVSNNKKAYQYLNNSIQAFPEGNNFVAVLNKTGFTNTSCKPLTLGICSIYCGDK
;
A
#
# COMPACT_ATOMS: atom_id res chain seq x y z
N MET A 1 15.14 4.68 -20.94
CA MET A 1 13.68 4.49 -20.86
C MET A 1 13.41 3.66 -19.62
N ALA A 2 12.46 4.06 -18.77
CA ALA A 2 12.08 3.25 -17.61
C ALA A 2 11.54 1.90 -18.09
N GLU A 3 11.89 0.82 -17.39
CA GLU A 3 11.38 -0.50 -17.69
C GLU A 3 9.90 -0.55 -17.31
N GLN A 4 9.05 -0.99 -18.23
CA GLN A 4 7.60 -1.05 -18.02
C GLN A 4 7.23 -2.42 -17.48
N TYR A 5 6.68 -2.47 -16.27
CA TYR A 5 6.20 -3.70 -15.64
C TYR A 5 4.78 -4.05 -16.13
N SER A 6 4.44 -5.34 -16.10
CA SER A 6 3.12 -5.79 -16.53
C SER A 6 1.97 -5.15 -15.75
N HIS A 7 2.17 -4.82 -14.47
CA HIS A 7 1.16 -4.18 -13.63
C HIS A 7 0.92 -2.71 -13.99
N ASP A 8 1.87 -2.01 -14.62
CA ASP A 8 1.70 -0.62 -15.07
C ASP A 8 0.53 -0.50 -16.06
N LYS A 9 0.28 -1.58 -16.83
CA LYS A 9 -0.79 -1.66 -17.84
C LYS A 9 -2.14 -2.07 -17.28
N VAL A 10 -2.21 -2.54 -16.03
CA VAL A 10 -3.47 -2.94 -15.40
C VAL A 10 -4.22 -1.71 -14.92
N VAL A 11 -5.40 -1.47 -15.47
CA VAL A 11 -6.28 -0.34 -15.17
C VAL A 11 -7.64 -0.82 -14.68
N PRO A 12 -8.37 -0.01 -13.89
CA PRO A 12 -9.73 -0.35 -13.44
C PRO A 12 -10.73 -0.52 -14.58
N ASP A 13 -10.64 0.29 -15.64
CA ASP A 13 -11.49 0.23 -16.82
C ASP A 13 -10.66 0.34 -18.10
N THR A 14 -10.56 -0.77 -18.84
CA THR A 14 -9.83 -0.83 -20.11
C THR A 14 -10.49 -0.06 -21.25
N ALA A 15 -11.77 0.32 -21.13
CA ALA A 15 -12.49 1.13 -22.08
C ALA A 15 -12.30 2.65 -21.87
N SER A 16 -11.77 3.05 -20.72
CA SER A 16 -11.49 4.46 -20.41
C SER A 16 -10.19 4.92 -21.07
N ALA A 17 -10.18 6.14 -21.60
CA ALA A 17 -8.99 6.81 -22.12
C ALA A 17 -8.18 7.53 -21.02
N GLU A 18 -8.65 7.52 -19.78
CA GLU A 18 -7.99 8.21 -18.67
C GLU A 18 -6.75 7.45 -18.17
N SER A 19 -5.82 8.17 -17.54
CA SER A 19 -4.63 7.58 -16.96
C SER A 19 -4.99 6.57 -15.85
N LYS A 20 -4.14 5.57 -15.62
CA LYS A 20 -4.30 4.61 -14.53
C LYS A 20 -4.51 5.32 -13.20
N LYS A 21 -3.71 6.35 -12.92
CA LYS A 21 -3.76 7.14 -11.69
C LYS A 21 -5.15 7.74 -11.44
N LYS A 22 -5.75 8.38 -12.46
CA LYS A 22 -7.08 8.99 -12.35
C LYS A 22 -8.14 7.94 -12.12
N GLN A 23 -8.14 6.86 -12.90
CA GLN A 23 -9.08 5.74 -12.74
C GLN A 23 -8.98 5.09 -11.33
N VAL A 24 -7.75 4.94 -10.82
CA VAL A 24 -7.51 4.39 -9.48
C VAL A 24 -8.05 5.32 -8.40
N ALA A 25 -7.79 6.64 -8.51
CA ALA A 25 -8.32 7.62 -7.56
C ALA A 25 -9.86 7.58 -7.51
N GLU A 26 -10.53 7.65 -8.65
CA GLU A 26 -11.99 7.60 -8.75
C GLU A 26 -12.56 6.28 -8.19
N MET A 27 -11.93 5.16 -8.52
CA MET A 27 -12.34 3.86 -7.98
C MET A 27 -12.25 3.82 -6.44
N PHE A 28 -11.19 4.36 -5.86
CA PHE A 28 -11.03 4.41 -4.41
C PHE A 28 -11.97 5.42 -3.76
N ASP A 29 -12.27 6.55 -4.40
CA ASP A 29 -13.28 7.50 -3.93
C ASP A 29 -14.66 6.84 -3.82
N ASP A 30 -15.06 6.05 -4.82
CA ASP A 30 -16.34 5.34 -4.85
C ASP A 30 -16.48 4.32 -3.70
N ILE A 31 -15.41 3.60 -3.36
CA ILE A 31 -15.45 2.56 -2.33
C ILE A 31 -15.07 3.05 -0.93
N ALA A 32 -14.57 4.30 -0.79
CA ALA A 32 -14.06 4.85 0.46
C ALA A 32 -15.00 4.65 1.67
N PRO A 33 -16.34 4.87 1.58
CA PRO A 33 -17.24 4.72 2.72
C PRO A 33 -17.30 3.29 3.30
N ARG A 34 -16.94 2.28 2.51
CA ARG A 34 -17.01 0.85 2.87
C ARG A 34 -15.66 0.16 2.89
N TYR A 35 -14.59 0.87 2.57
CA TYR A 35 -13.25 0.33 2.36
C TYR A 35 -12.70 -0.41 3.58
N ASP A 36 -12.76 0.19 4.75
CA ASP A 36 -12.25 -0.42 5.98
C ASP A 36 -13.00 -1.71 6.33
N PHE A 37 -14.33 -1.70 6.17
CA PHE A 37 -15.15 -2.88 6.38
C PHE A 37 -14.78 -4.01 5.41
N LEU A 38 -14.65 -3.68 4.11
CA LEU A 38 -14.28 -4.64 3.07
C LEU A 38 -12.92 -5.27 3.35
N ASN A 39 -11.91 -4.46 3.64
CA ASN A 39 -10.56 -4.96 3.95
C ASN A 39 -10.57 -5.87 5.18
N ARG A 40 -11.24 -5.46 6.24
CA ARG A 40 -11.33 -6.24 7.48
C ARG A 40 -12.04 -7.57 7.27
N PHE A 41 -13.15 -7.53 6.51
CA PHE A 41 -13.93 -8.72 6.22
C PHE A 41 -13.17 -9.69 5.32
N LEU A 42 -12.59 -9.21 4.22
CA LEU A 42 -11.86 -10.04 3.26
C LEU A 42 -10.56 -10.63 3.81
N SER A 43 -9.93 -9.95 4.73
CA SER A 43 -8.75 -10.47 5.42
C SER A 43 -9.10 -11.29 6.66
N ALA A 44 -10.38 -11.45 7.01
CA ALA A 44 -10.82 -12.00 8.31
C ALA A 44 -10.09 -11.35 9.50
N GLY A 45 -9.72 -10.04 9.38
CA GLY A 45 -9.01 -9.28 10.39
C GLY A 45 -7.51 -9.55 10.51
N ILE A 46 -6.96 -10.45 9.70
CA ILE A 46 -5.52 -10.80 9.71
C ILE A 46 -4.65 -9.62 9.26
N ASP A 47 -5.20 -8.70 8.45
CA ASP A 47 -4.54 -7.48 7.97
C ASP A 47 -3.96 -6.64 9.11
N VAL A 48 -4.59 -6.59 10.26
CA VAL A 48 -4.07 -5.90 11.46
C VAL A 48 -2.74 -6.51 11.92
N SER A 49 -2.67 -7.84 11.94
CA SER A 49 -1.45 -8.55 12.31
C SER A 49 -0.34 -8.30 11.29
N TRP A 50 -0.67 -8.27 9.98
CA TRP A 50 0.29 -7.98 8.93
C TRP A 50 0.87 -6.57 9.07
N ARG A 51 0.02 -5.54 9.24
CA ARG A 51 0.44 -4.15 9.44
C ARG A 51 1.31 -4.00 10.70
N ARG A 52 0.92 -4.66 11.82
CA ARG A 52 1.73 -4.65 13.05
C ARG A 52 3.13 -5.24 12.83
N LYS A 53 3.23 -6.36 12.10
CA LYS A 53 4.52 -6.99 11.76
C LYS A 53 5.36 -6.13 10.81
N ALA A 54 4.72 -5.43 9.86
CA ALA A 54 5.39 -4.50 8.97
C ALA A 54 5.98 -3.31 9.76
N LEU A 55 5.19 -2.66 10.60
CA LEU A 55 5.64 -1.55 11.44
C LEU A 55 6.75 -1.95 12.42
N ALA A 56 6.72 -3.19 12.93
CA ALA A 56 7.79 -3.70 13.80
C ALA A 56 9.18 -3.69 13.13
N LYS A 57 9.26 -3.68 11.78
CA LYS A 57 10.52 -3.54 11.04
C LYS A 57 11.15 -2.16 11.15
N LEU A 58 10.37 -1.16 11.54
CA LEU A 58 10.81 0.22 11.74
C LEU A 58 11.20 0.51 13.20
N ALA A 59 10.79 -0.32 14.15
CA ALA A 59 11.03 -0.07 15.57
C ALA A 59 12.52 0.16 15.93
N PRO A 60 13.50 -0.57 15.35
CA PRO A 60 14.92 -0.34 15.66
C PRO A 60 15.43 1.04 15.23
N LEU A 61 14.77 1.71 14.27
CA LEU A 61 15.15 3.04 13.80
C LEU A 61 14.65 4.17 14.71
N ASN A 62 13.67 3.90 15.58
CA ASN A 62 13.00 4.91 16.39
C ASN A 62 12.66 6.19 15.58
N PRO A 63 11.91 6.05 14.45
CA PRO A 63 11.70 7.12 13.49
C PRO A 63 10.94 8.29 14.12
N LYS A 64 11.38 9.51 13.85
CA LYS A 64 10.76 10.75 14.34
C LYS A 64 9.77 11.33 13.34
N LEU A 65 10.15 11.36 12.07
CA LEU A 65 9.31 11.84 10.98
C LEU A 65 9.09 10.72 9.96
N MET A 66 7.83 10.33 9.79
CA MET A 66 7.44 9.23 8.90
C MET A 66 6.56 9.73 7.74
N LEU A 67 6.68 9.05 6.61
CA LEU A 67 5.76 9.20 5.49
C LEU A 67 5.00 7.87 5.28
N ASP A 68 3.68 7.95 5.14
CA ASP A 68 2.81 6.83 4.77
C ASP A 68 2.24 7.10 3.37
N VAL A 69 2.77 6.42 2.36
CA VAL A 69 2.40 6.60 0.95
C VAL A 69 1.25 5.68 0.60
N ALA A 70 0.27 6.19 -0.15
CA ALA A 70 -1.02 5.55 -0.39
C ALA A 70 -1.69 5.18 0.95
N THR A 71 -1.78 6.19 1.82
CA THR A 71 -2.23 6.03 3.22
C THR A 71 -3.69 5.61 3.33
N GLY A 72 -4.50 5.87 2.30
CA GLY A 72 -5.93 5.57 2.27
C GLY A 72 -6.66 6.24 3.44
N THR A 73 -7.38 5.44 4.21
CA THR A 73 -8.08 5.89 5.43
C THR A 73 -7.19 6.02 6.67
N GLY A 74 -5.85 5.99 6.51
CA GLY A 74 -4.89 6.26 7.58
C GLY A 74 -4.67 5.12 8.58
N ASP A 75 -5.09 3.90 8.30
CA ASP A 75 -4.98 2.77 9.24
C ASP A 75 -3.52 2.51 9.66
N VAL A 76 -2.58 2.56 8.70
CA VAL A 76 -1.15 2.34 8.98
C VAL A 76 -0.58 3.50 9.78
N ALA A 77 -0.88 4.75 9.41
CA ALA A 77 -0.46 5.93 10.14
C ALA A 77 -0.95 5.91 11.60
N ILE A 78 -2.22 5.57 11.83
CA ILE A 78 -2.82 5.44 13.17
C ILE A 78 -2.14 4.34 13.98
N MET A 79 -1.82 3.20 13.36
CA MET A 79 -1.11 2.10 14.04
C MET A 79 0.34 2.49 14.34
N ALA A 80 1.02 3.18 13.41
CA ALA A 80 2.39 3.66 13.58
C ALA A 80 2.49 4.67 14.73
N ALA A 81 1.56 5.63 14.83
CA ALA A 81 1.50 6.57 15.94
C ALA A 81 1.46 5.88 17.31
N LYS A 82 0.71 4.77 17.43
CA LYS A 82 0.60 4.00 18.68
C LYS A 82 1.80 3.09 18.95
N GLN A 83 2.32 2.44 17.90
CA GLN A 83 3.35 1.40 18.04
C GLN A 83 4.77 1.98 18.08
N LEU A 84 5.06 3.01 17.26
CA LEU A 84 6.39 3.58 17.08
C LEU A 84 6.55 4.94 17.77
N ARG A 85 5.43 5.64 18.03
CA ARG A 85 5.37 6.95 18.70
C ARG A 85 6.28 8.00 18.04
N PRO A 86 6.22 8.18 16.72
CA PRO A 86 6.96 9.25 16.05
C PRO A 86 6.43 10.63 16.47
N GLU A 87 7.24 11.65 16.22
CA GLU A 87 6.83 13.04 16.45
C GLU A 87 5.80 13.51 15.43
N LYS A 88 5.96 13.08 14.16
CA LYS A 88 5.02 13.40 13.08
C LYS A 88 4.93 12.27 12.05
N ILE A 89 3.72 12.05 11.54
CA ILE A 89 3.45 11.19 10.39
C ILE A 89 2.72 12.03 9.35
N ILE A 90 3.24 12.03 8.14
CA ILE A 90 2.54 12.56 6.97
C ILE A 90 1.98 11.37 6.19
N GLY A 91 0.67 11.35 5.96
CA GLY A 91 0.04 10.39 5.06
C GLY A 91 -0.33 11.06 3.75
N ILE A 92 0.05 10.48 2.62
CA ILE A 92 -0.34 10.99 1.29
C ILE A 92 -1.15 9.95 0.53
N ASP A 93 -2.17 10.42 -0.17
CA ASP A 93 -3.00 9.59 -1.07
C ASP A 93 -3.55 10.43 -2.22
N ILE A 94 -3.84 9.80 -3.36
CA ILE A 94 -4.47 10.45 -4.52
C ILE A 94 -5.99 10.51 -4.41
N SER A 95 -6.62 9.69 -3.55
CA SER A 95 -8.06 9.63 -3.30
C SER A 95 -8.45 10.57 -2.15
N GLU A 96 -9.15 11.65 -2.46
CA GLU A 96 -9.63 12.59 -1.44
C GLU A 96 -10.74 11.97 -0.57
N GLY A 97 -11.58 11.10 -1.14
CA GLY A 97 -12.60 10.37 -0.38
C GLY A 97 -11.99 9.49 0.71
N MET A 98 -10.87 8.80 0.41
CA MET A 98 -10.12 8.04 1.41
C MET A 98 -9.54 8.94 2.49
N LEU A 99 -8.90 10.05 2.11
CA LEU A 99 -8.30 11.01 3.04
C LEU A 99 -9.33 11.63 3.98
N GLN A 100 -10.52 11.94 3.47
CA GLN A 100 -11.60 12.48 4.29
C GLN A 100 -12.04 11.47 5.37
N GLY A 101 -12.24 10.21 5.01
CA GLY A 101 -12.50 9.14 5.97
C GLY A 101 -11.37 8.97 7.00
N GLY A 102 -10.13 9.08 6.53
CA GLY A 102 -8.94 9.03 7.38
C GLY A 102 -8.86 10.18 8.37
N ARG A 103 -9.11 11.42 7.94
CA ARG A 103 -9.12 12.61 8.83
C ARG A 103 -10.17 12.49 9.93
N ILE A 104 -11.36 11.98 9.60
CA ILE A 104 -12.39 11.69 10.62
C ILE A 104 -11.87 10.68 11.65
N LYS A 105 -11.22 9.60 11.21
CA LYS A 105 -10.67 8.58 12.10
C LYS A 105 -9.52 9.11 12.97
N VAL A 106 -8.63 9.92 12.40
CA VAL A 106 -7.51 10.55 13.10
C VAL A 106 -8.04 11.45 14.21
N ASN A 107 -9.01 12.33 13.90
CA ASN A 107 -9.64 13.23 14.88
C ASN A 107 -10.37 12.45 15.98
N ALA A 108 -11.14 11.43 15.63
CA ALA A 108 -11.86 10.59 16.61
C ALA A 108 -10.91 9.86 17.59
N LYS A 109 -9.61 9.78 17.27
CA LYS A 109 -8.58 9.16 18.11
C LYS A 109 -7.68 10.18 18.80
N GLY A 110 -7.89 11.48 18.62
CA GLY A 110 -7.06 12.56 19.17
C GLY A 110 -5.60 12.52 18.65
N LEU A 111 -5.41 12.17 17.38
CA LEU A 111 -4.08 12.01 16.78
C LEU A 111 -3.74 13.11 15.75
N GLU A 112 -4.56 14.15 15.62
CA GLU A 112 -4.43 15.23 14.64
C GLU A 112 -3.15 16.07 14.81
N THR A 113 -2.59 16.10 16.00
CA THR A 113 -1.29 16.76 16.24
C THR A 113 -0.11 15.95 15.71
N VAL A 114 -0.25 14.61 15.67
CA VAL A 114 0.80 13.67 15.24
C VAL A 114 0.64 13.27 13.78
N ILE A 115 -0.60 13.07 13.30
CA ILE A 115 -0.88 12.58 11.95
C ILE A 115 -1.49 13.70 11.12
N GLU A 116 -0.92 13.92 9.94
CA GLU A 116 -1.44 14.85 8.93
C GLU A 116 -1.69 14.09 7.63
N LEU A 117 -2.94 14.09 7.14
CA LEU A 117 -3.33 13.44 5.89
C LEU A 117 -3.58 14.47 4.80
N LYS A 118 -2.86 14.39 3.68
CA LYS A 118 -2.94 15.34 2.57
C LYS A 118 -2.94 14.63 1.20
N SER A 119 -3.55 15.29 0.22
CA SER A 119 -3.47 14.85 -1.16
C SER A 119 -2.02 14.84 -1.62
N GLY A 120 -1.62 13.79 -2.32
CA GLY A 120 -0.27 13.62 -2.84
C GLY A 120 -0.13 12.37 -3.68
N ASP A 121 0.80 12.45 -4.61
CA ASP A 121 1.10 11.41 -5.58
C ASP A 121 2.43 10.73 -5.24
N SER A 122 2.44 9.41 -5.23
CA SER A 122 3.64 8.60 -4.99
C SER A 122 4.76 8.83 -6.00
N GLU A 123 4.43 9.30 -7.20
CA GLU A 123 5.38 9.53 -8.29
C GLU A 123 5.90 10.98 -8.36
N THR A 124 5.38 11.86 -7.50
CA THR A 124 5.78 13.26 -7.37
C THR A 124 5.59 13.70 -5.92
N ILE A 125 6.40 13.15 -5.02
CA ILE A 125 6.29 13.42 -3.59
C ILE A 125 6.81 14.83 -3.30
N ASN A 126 5.90 15.74 -2.93
CA ASN A 126 6.21 17.16 -2.72
C ASN A 126 6.88 17.41 -1.35
N PHE A 127 8.03 16.80 -1.16
CA PHE A 127 8.93 17.02 -0.02
C PHE A 127 10.39 17.05 -0.50
N PRO A 128 11.28 17.76 0.21
CA PRO A 128 12.70 17.77 -0.09
C PRO A 128 13.33 16.37 0.01
N ASP A 129 14.50 16.23 -0.62
CA ASP A 129 15.32 15.04 -0.46
C ASP A 129 15.69 14.82 1.01
N ASN A 130 15.85 13.57 1.42
CA ASN A 130 16.33 13.20 2.75
C ASN A 130 15.51 13.81 3.89
N THR A 131 14.18 13.80 3.77
CA THR A 131 13.25 14.37 4.75
C THR A 131 12.83 13.38 5.82
N PHE A 132 12.50 12.12 5.43
CA PHE A 132 11.85 11.15 6.31
C PHE A 132 12.82 10.11 6.86
N ASP A 133 12.62 9.73 8.13
CA ASP A 133 13.39 8.65 8.77
C ASP A 133 12.89 7.28 8.33
N ALA A 134 11.59 7.18 8.00
CA ALA A 134 10.96 5.94 7.55
C ALA A 134 9.82 6.23 6.58
N VAL A 135 9.62 5.34 5.61
CA VAL A 135 8.47 5.36 4.69
C VAL A 135 7.74 4.03 4.75
N THR A 136 6.40 4.08 4.79
CA THR A 136 5.52 2.92 4.68
C THR A 136 4.66 3.00 3.43
N VAL A 137 4.42 1.83 2.80
CA VAL A 137 3.39 1.66 1.75
C VAL A 137 2.66 0.36 2.04
N ALA A 138 1.37 0.43 2.36
CA ALA A 138 0.60 -0.78 2.63
C ALA A 138 -0.55 -0.95 1.64
N PHE A 139 -0.48 -2.03 0.84
CA PHE A 139 -1.48 -2.38 -0.18
C PHE A 139 -1.69 -1.32 -1.26
N GLY A 140 -0.67 -0.45 -1.46
CA GLY A 140 -0.73 0.68 -2.38
C GLY A 140 0.21 0.57 -3.58
N VAL A 141 1.37 -0.08 -3.42
CA VAL A 141 2.45 -0.05 -4.43
C VAL A 141 2.05 -0.68 -5.77
N ARG A 142 1.15 -1.69 -5.76
CA ARG A 142 0.62 -2.30 -6.98
C ARG A 142 -0.26 -1.33 -7.80
N ASN A 143 -0.71 -0.23 -7.20
CA ASN A 143 -1.56 0.77 -7.86
C ASN A 143 -0.76 1.91 -8.50
N PHE A 144 0.56 2.00 -8.26
CA PHE A 144 1.39 3.01 -8.90
C PHE A 144 1.29 2.90 -10.43
N GLU A 145 1.18 4.02 -11.12
CA GLU A 145 1.14 4.05 -12.57
C GLU A 145 2.51 3.74 -13.17
N ASN A 146 3.56 4.29 -12.54
CA ASN A 146 4.95 3.99 -12.84
C ASN A 146 5.67 3.55 -11.56
N LEU A 147 5.90 2.23 -11.44
CA LEU A 147 6.49 1.63 -10.25
C LEU A 147 7.87 2.18 -9.93
N GLU A 148 8.76 2.22 -10.92
CA GLU A 148 10.15 2.70 -10.71
C GLU A 148 10.19 4.15 -10.27
N LYS A 149 9.35 4.99 -10.87
CA LYS A 149 9.26 6.40 -10.52
C LYS A 149 8.78 6.58 -9.08
N GLY A 150 7.72 5.87 -8.69
CA GLY A 150 7.20 5.95 -7.32
C GLY A 150 8.22 5.44 -6.27
N ILE A 151 8.88 4.34 -6.55
CA ILE A 151 9.95 3.83 -5.65
C ILE A 151 11.16 4.77 -5.63
N GLY A 152 11.50 5.40 -6.76
CA GLY A 152 12.55 6.41 -6.86
C GLY A 152 12.26 7.66 -6.02
N GLU A 153 11.03 8.16 -6.05
CA GLU A 153 10.59 9.28 -5.21
C GLU A 153 10.65 8.94 -3.70
N ILE A 154 10.23 7.73 -3.35
CA ILE A 154 10.34 7.24 -1.97
C ILE A 154 11.82 7.19 -1.54
N TYR A 155 12.70 6.68 -2.40
CA TYR A 155 14.13 6.66 -2.13
C TYR A 155 14.70 8.08 -1.97
N ARG A 156 14.28 9.01 -2.83
CA ARG A 156 14.73 10.41 -2.78
C ARG A 156 14.40 11.07 -1.44
N VAL A 157 13.16 10.94 -0.98
CA VAL A 157 12.71 11.61 0.25
C VAL A 157 13.14 10.92 1.54
N LEU A 158 13.59 9.66 1.50
CA LEU A 158 14.20 8.98 2.65
C LEU A 158 15.57 9.58 2.98
N LYS A 159 15.87 9.72 4.27
CA LYS A 159 17.20 10.07 4.76
C LYS A 159 18.18 8.91 4.57
N PRO A 160 19.50 9.17 4.44
CA PRO A 160 20.51 8.14 4.61
C PRO A 160 20.33 7.41 5.96
N GLY A 161 20.32 6.08 5.94
CA GLY A 161 20.01 5.24 7.10
C GLY A 161 18.50 5.06 7.36
N GLY A 162 17.63 5.72 6.59
CA GLY A 162 16.18 5.54 6.65
C GLY A 162 15.75 4.22 5.98
N ARG A 163 14.54 3.77 6.29
CA ARG A 163 13.99 2.49 5.79
C ARG A 163 12.64 2.64 5.15
N LEU A 164 12.49 2.01 3.98
CA LEU A 164 11.21 1.72 3.36
C LEU A 164 10.68 0.37 3.87
N VAL A 165 9.40 0.33 4.23
CA VAL A 165 8.66 -0.92 4.49
C VAL A 165 7.42 -0.94 3.61
N VAL A 166 7.35 -1.94 2.73
CA VAL A 166 6.17 -2.21 1.89
C VAL A 166 5.47 -3.46 2.40
N LEU A 167 4.16 -3.36 2.56
CA LEU A 167 3.27 -4.48 2.83
C LEU A 167 2.34 -4.65 1.63
N GLU A 168 2.43 -5.78 0.91
CA GLU A 168 1.64 -5.97 -0.30
C GLU A 168 1.16 -7.41 -0.45
N PHE A 169 0.04 -7.59 -1.14
CA PHE A 169 -0.45 -8.91 -1.49
C PHE A 169 0.55 -9.66 -2.35
N SER A 170 0.60 -10.95 -2.15
CA SER A 170 1.42 -11.89 -2.92
C SER A 170 0.66 -13.18 -3.17
N LYS A 171 1.19 -14.04 -4.02
CA LYS A 171 0.54 -15.30 -4.39
C LYS A 171 1.16 -16.45 -3.59
N PRO A 172 0.33 -17.26 -2.91
CA PRO A 172 0.81 -18.49 -2.27
C PRO A 172 1.52 -19.39 -3.27
N LYS A 173 2.70 -19.91 -2.88
CA LYS A 173 3.47 -20.82 -3.75
C LYS A 173 3.20 -22.29 -3.46
N LEU A 174 2.61 -22.61 -2.29
CA LEU A 174 2.25 -23.98 -1.93
C LEU A 174 0.99 -24.41 -2.72
N PRO A 175 1.02 -25.51 -3.49
CA PRO A 175 -0.07 -25.88 -4.41
C PRO A 175 -1.45 -25.91 -3.75
N GLY A 176 -1.62 -26.58 -2.59
CA GLY A 176 -2.90 -26.65 -1.90
C GLY A 176 -3.40 -25.29 -1.40
N VAL A 177 -2.50 -24.42 -0.93
CA VAL A 177 -2.84 -23.05 -0.48
C VAL A 177 -3.21 -22.18 -1.66
N LEU A 178 -2.50 -22.30 -2.78
CA LEU A 178 -2.82 -21.59 -4.01
C LEU A 178 -4.21 -21.94 -4.54
N GLN A 179 -4.58 -23.21 -4.51
CA GLN A 179 -5.90 -23.67 -4.95
C GLN A 179 -7.01 -23.09 -4.05
N MET A 180 -6.84 -23.13 -2.73
CA MET A 180 -7.79 -22.54 -1.78
C MET A 180 -7.88 -21.01 -1.95
N TYR A 181 -6.76 -20.34 -2.14
CA TYR A 181 -6.70 -18.91 -2.40
C TYR A 181 -7.45 -18.52 -3.68
N ASN A 182 -7.20 -19.25 -4.78
CA ASN A 182 -7.87 -19.02 -6.06
C ASN A 182 -9.38 -19.30 -5.96
N LEU A 183 -9.79 -20.33 -5.23
CA LEU A 183 -11.20 -20.63 -4.97
C LEU A 183 -11.86 -19.49 -4.16
N TYR A 184 -11.19 -19.03 -3.11
CA TYR A 184 -11.67 -17.90 -2.31
C TYR A 184 -11.79 -16.62 -3.14
N MET A 185 -10.75 -16.25 -3.89
CA MET A 185 -10.73 -15.05 -4.74
C MET A 185 -11.69 -15.15 -5.92
N GLY A 186 -11.95 -16.34 -6.44
CA GLY A 186 -12.84 -16.56 -7.58
C GLY A 186 -14.32 -16.67 -7.22
N LEU A 187 -14.67 -17.25 -6.07
CA LEU A 187 -16.05 -17.52 -5.69
C LEU A 187 -16.56 -16.65 -4.55
N VAL A 188 -15.80 -16.55 -3.45
CA VAL A 188 -16.28 -15.87 -2.23
C VAL A 188 -16.13 -14.36 -2.34
N ALA A 189 -14.96 -13.92 -2.73
CA ALA A 189 -14.61 -12.51 -2.76
C ALA A 189 -15.53 -11.68 -3.68
N PRO A 190 -15.90 -12.13 -4.90
CA PRO A 190 -16.82 -11.39 -5.78
C PRO A 190 -18.26 -11.32 -5.25
N GLN A 191 -18.74 -12.37 -4.54
CA GLN A 191 -20.11 -12.38 -3.98
C GLN A 191 -20.22 -11.40 -2.81
N VAL A 192 -19.20 -11.37 -1.95
CA VAL A 192 -19.15 -10.41 -0.84
C VAL A 192 -19.05 -8.97 -1.35
N ALA A 193 -18.21 -8.76 -2.36
CA ALA A 193 -18.11 -7.45 -2.98
C ALA A 193 -19.42 -6.99 -3.64
N GLY A 194 -20.11 -7.89 -4.34
CA GLY A 194 -21.41 -7.60 -4.95
C GLY A 194 -22.50 -7.28 -3.93
N ALA A 195 -22.44 -7.89 -2.74
CA ALA A 195 -23.40 -7.63 -1.65
C ALA A 195 -23.12 -6.32 -0.90
N VAL A 196 -21.86 -5.91 -0.81
CA VAL A 196 -21.43 -4.75 0.00
C VAL A 196 -21.14 -3.51 -0.86
N SER A 197 -20.64 -3.69 -2.08
CA SER A 197 -20.44 -2.60 -3.05
C SER A 197 -20.92 -3.06 -4.42
N ASN A 198 -21.73 -2.26 -5.10
CA ASN A 198 -22.14 -2.53 -6.49
C ASN A 198 -20.98 -2.46 -7.50
N ASN A 199 -19.73 -2.37 -7.05
CA ASN A 199 -18.56 -2.14 -7.89
C ASN A 199 -17.77 -3.44 -8.17
N LYS A 200 -18.30 -4.28 -9.08
CA LYS A 200 -17.62 -5.48 -9.57
C LYS A 200 -16.26 -5.19 -10.23
N LYS A 201 -16.10 -3.99 -10.85
CA LYS A 201 -14.87 -3.58 -11.53
C LYS A 201 -13.71 -3.40 -10.55
N ALA A 202 -13.94 -2.81 -9.38
CA ALA A 202 -12.90 -2.66 -8.35
C ALA A 202 -12.33 -3.99 -7.88
N TYR A 203 -13.18 -5.02 -7.81
CA TYR A 203 -12.76 -6.37 -7.42
C TYR A 203 -11.95 -7.08 -8.50
N GLN A 204 -12.38 -6.94 -9.74
CA GLN A 204 -11.63 -7.47 -10.88
C GLN A 204 -10.27 -6.79 -11.00
N TYR A 205 -10.23 -5.46 -10.80
CA TYR A 205 -8.98 -4.71 -10.74
C TYR A 205 -8.05 -5.20 -9.61
N LEU A 206 -8.59 -5.40 -8.40
CA LEU A 206 -7.82 -5.94 -7.27
C LEU A 206 -7.15 -7.26 -7.65
N ASN A 207 -7.90 -8.21 -8.19
CA ASN A 207 -7.34 -9.51 -8.60
C ASN A 207 -6.29 -9.35 -9.70
N ASN A 208 -6.58 -8.59 -10.76
CA ASN A 208 -5.68 -8.39 -11.88
C ASN A 208 -4.38 -7.68 -11.45
N SER A 209 -4.47 -6.67 -10.59
CA SER A 209 -3.31 -5.94 -10.08
C SER A 209 -2.40 -6.82 -9.21
N ILE A 210 -2.98 -7.70 -8.36
CA ILE A 210 -2.21 -8.69 -7.58
C ILE A 210 -1.50 -9.67 -8.52
N GLN A 211 -2.19 -10.17 -9.56
CA GLN A 211 -1.59 -11.14 -10.50
C GLN A 211 -0.43 -10.55 -11.29
N ALA A 212 -0.50 -9.28 -11.63
CA ALA A 212 0.49 -8.59 -12.46
C ALA A 212 1.65 -7.97 -11.66
N PHE A 213 1.50 -7.80 -10.34
CA PHE A 213 2.53 -7.18 -9.50
C PHE A 213 3.83 -8.01 -9.47
N PRO A 214 5.02 -7.39 -9.62
CA PRO A 214 6.31 -8.08 -9.54
C PRO A 214 6.64 -8.47 -8.09
N GLU A 215 6.04 -9.55 -7.59
CA GLU A 215 6.19 -9.98 -6.21
C GLU A 215 7.50 -10.72 -5.91
N GLY A 216 7.82 -10.85 -4.62
CA GLY A 216 8.96 -11.62 -4.14
C GLY A 216 10.30 -11.03 -4.59
N ASN A 217 11.18 -11.86 -5.14
CA ASN A 217 12.50 -11.43 -5.59
C ASN A 217 12.44 -10.42 -6.75
N ASN A 218 11.37 -10.43 -7.56
CA ASN A 218 11.21 -9.45 -8.64
C ASN A 218 11.02 -8.04 -8.08
N PHE A 219 10.24 -7.87 -7.03
CA PHE A 219 10.09 -6.56 -6.39
C PHE A 219 11.34 -6.16 -5.60
N VAL A 220 12.04 -7.12 -4.97
CA VAL A 220 13.37 -6.88 -4.37
C VAL A 220 14.36 -6.37 -5.42
N ALA A 221 14.33 -6.91 -6.64
CA ALA A 221 15.18 -6.42 -7.73
C ALA A 221 14.85 -4.96 -8.11
N VAL A 222 13.56 -4.56 -8.08
CA VAL A 222 13.16 -3.15 -8.28
C VAL A 222 13.75 -2.26 -7.20
N LEU A 223 13.68 -2.67 -5.93
CA LEU A 223 14.28 -1.92 -4.83
C LEU A 223 15.80 -1.76 -5.01
N ASN A 224 16.51 -2.85 -5.32
CA ASN A 224 17.95 -2.82 -5.56
C ASN A 224 18.33 -1.91 -6.72
N LYS A 225 17.58 -1.98 -7.83
CA LYS A 225 17.80 -1.14 -9.01
C LYS A 225 17.64 0.36 -8.70
N THR A 226 16.75 0.70 -7.77
CA THR A 226 16.53 2.08 -7.32
C THR A 226 17.63 2.59 -6.38
N GLY A 227 18.45 1.69 -5.80
CA GLY A 227 19.56 2.04 -4.90
C GLY A 227 19.35 1.61 -3.45
N PHE A 228 18.22 0.98 -3.11
CA PHE A 228 18.04 0.42 -1.76
C PHE A 228 19.02 -0.71 -1.49
N THR A 229 19.51 -0.74 -0.26
CA THR A 229 20.40 -1.78 0.29
C THR A 229 19.69 -2.59 1.36
N ASN A 230 20.30 -3.67 1.86
CA ASN A 230 19.72 -4.55 2.88
C ASN A 230 18.28 -4.98 2.55
N THR A 231 17.99 -5.13 1.27
CA THR A 231 16.65 -5.45 0.79
C THR A 231 16.24 -6.86 1.20
N SER A 232 14.97 -7.03 1.54
CA SER A 232 14.43 -8.32 1.95
C SER A 232 12.96 -8.47 1.58
N CYS A 233 12.52 -9.73 1.43
CA CYS A 233 11.13 -10.10 1.27
C CYS A 233 10.78 -11.17 2.31
N LYS A 234 9.77 -10.92 3.15
CA LYS A 234 9.27 -11.88 4.14
C LYS A 234 7.82 -12.22 3.86
N PRO A 235 7.51 -13.42 3.35
CA PRO A 235 6.14 -13.88 3.19
C PRO A 235 5.41 -14.02 4.53
N LEU A 236 4.12 -13.70 4.53
CA LEU A 236 3.19 -13.86 5.65
C LEU A 236 2.02 -14.75 5.23
N THR A 237 1.42 -15.44 6.20
CA THR A 237 0.20 -16.25 6.00
C THR A 237 0.31 -17.12 4.75
N LEU A 238 1.29 -18.03 4.74
CA LEU A 238 1.57 -18.97 3.65
C LEU A 238 1.82 -18.30 2.27
N GLY A 239 2.20 -17.01 2.27
CA GLY A 239 2.51 -16.27 1.05
C GLY A 239 1.37 -15.45 0.46
N ILE A 240 0.25 -15.28 1.17
CA ILE A 240 -0.87 -14.41 0.72
C ILE A 240 -0.49 -12.92 0.76
N CYS A 241 0.43 -12.57 1.65
CA CYS A 241 0.94 -11.22 1.80
C CYS A 241 2.45 -11.27 2.04
N SER A 242 3.19 -10.22 1.67
CA SER A 242 4.63 -10.12 1.89
C SER A 242 5.01 -8.75 2.46
N ILE A 243 5.99 -8.74 3.37
CA ILE A 243 6.68 -7.54 3.82
C ILE A 243 7.98 -7.42 3.06
N TYR A 244 8.21 -6.27 2.45
CA TYR A 244 9.48 -5.91 1.83
C TYR A 244 10.11 -4.79 2.63
N CYS A 245 11.44 -4.84 2.78
CA CYS A 245 12.21 -3.77 3.40
C CYS A 245 13.38 -3.40 2.49
N GLY A 246 13.81 -2.14 2.56
CA GLY A 246 15.03 -1.64 1.92
C GLY A 246 15.54 -0.42 2.68
N ASP A 247 16.86 -0.32 2.86
CA ASP A 247 17.52 0.79 3.55
C ASP A 247 18.17 1.72 2.51
N LYS A 248 18.10 3.03 2.75
CA LYS A 248 18.83 4.04 1.98
C LYS A 248 20.24 4.27 2.53
#